data_a2cea92939dd8522d44a113df41abf0a
#
_entry.id   a2cea92939dd8522d44a113df41abf0a
#
_cell.length_a   1.000
_cell.length_b   1.000
_cell.length_c   1.000
_cell.angle_alpha   90.00
_cell.angle_beta   90.00
_cell.angle_gamma   90.00
#
_symmetry.space_group_name_H-M   'P 1'
#
loop_
_entity.id
_entity.type
_entity.pdbx_description
1 polymer ?
#
loop_
_entity_poly.entity_id
_entity_poly.type
_entity_poly.pdbx_seq_one_letter_code
_entity_poly.pdbx_strand_id
1 'polypeptide(L)'
;MEADVQTLAKEGEAIERKHFKDIAELTGVVTRPMRIGGFDVLVANLPYTLTSDAGHKLAEGRAFGACYWDTPNGRVFSLRSTNEGADVSEIAKQFGGGGHRNASGFRVTFEQATAFELEQP
;
A
#
# COMPACT_ATOMS: atom_id res chain seq x y z
N MET A 1 34.96 16.25 12.08
CA MET A 1 33.84 15.49 12.61
C MET A 1 32.48 16.12 12.27
N GLU A 2 32.29 17.42 12.54
CA GLU A 2 31.03 18.12 12.19
C GLU A 2 30.75 18.10 10.69
N ALA A 3 31.75 18.28 9.84
CA ALA A 3 31.61 18.25 8.39
C ALA A 3 31.12 16.89 7.87
N ASP A 4 31.57 15.80 8.48
CA ASP A 4 31.17 14.44 8.08
C ASP A 4 29.72 14.16 8.46
N VAL A 5 29.28 14.63 9.62
CA VAL A 5 27.88 14.47 10.07
C VAL A 5 26.95 15.26 9.14
N GLN A 6 27.31 16.47 8.76
CA GLN A 6 26.50 17.28 7.83
C GLN A 6 26.43 16.66 6.44
N THR A 7 27.54 16.09 5.95
CA THR A 7 27.57 15.41 4.65
C THR A 7 26.66 14.17 4.66
N LEU A 8 26.73 13.36 5.72
CA LEU A 8 25.88 12.18 5.87
C LEU A 8 24.40 12.55 5.93
N ALA A 9 24.05 13.63 6.64
CA ALA A 9 22.68 14.10 6.71
C ALA A 9 22.16 14.54 5.35
N LYS A 10 22.96 15.25 4.55
CA LYS A 10 22.59 15.68 3.19
C LYS A 10 22.42 14.49 2.25
N GLU A 11 23.28 13.48 2.35
CA GLU A 11 23.16 12.24 1.55
C GLU A 11 21.88 11.49 1.93
N GLY A 12 21.55 11.39 3.21
CA GLY A 12 20.32 10.77 3.68
C GLY A 12 19.07 11.49 3.17
N GLU A 13 19.06 12.82 3.20
CA GLU A 13 17.96 13.62 2.67
C GLU A 13 17.78 13.41 1.17
N ALA A 14 18.86 13.31 0.41
CA ALA A 14 18.80 13.08 -1.04
C ALA A 14 18.25 11.69 -1.37
N ILE A 15 18.64 10.66 -0.62
CA ILE A 15 18.13 9.28 -0.78
C ILE A 15 16.65 9.25 -0.47
N GLU A 16 16.21 9.91 0.61
CA GLU A 16 14.82 9.96 1.02
C GLU A 16 13.95 10.65 -0.04
N ARG A 17 14.39 11.78 -0.58
CA ARG A 17 13.67 12.48 -1.65
C ARG A 17 13.53 11.63 -2.91
N LYS A 18 14.57 10.90 -3.29
CA LYS A 18 14.53 10.00 -4.45
C LYS A 18 13.51 8.87 -4.21
N HIS A 19 13.50 8.29 -3.02
CA HIS A 19 12.58 7.23 -2.64
C HIS A 19 11.12 7.68 -2.77
N PHE A 20 10.76 8.85 -2.24
CA PHE A 20 9.40 9.39 -2.35
C PHE A 20 9.04 9.75 -3.78
N LYS A 21 9.98 10.26 -4.56
CA LYS A 21 9.76 10.55 -5.98
C LYS A 21 9.48 9.27 -6.77
N ASP A 22 10.26 8.22 -6.52
CA ASP A 22 10.07 6.92 -7.18
C ASP A 22 8.71 6.32 -6.85
N ILE A 23 8.27 6.41 -5.59
CA ILE A 23 6.93 5.96 -5.18
C ILE A 23 5.84 6.75 -5.90
N ALA A 24 5.98 8.07 -5.99
CA ALA A 24 4.99 8.91 -6.66
C ALA A 24 4.87 8.57 -8.15
N GLU A 25 5.98 8.35 -8.83
CA GLU A 25 5.98 7.95 -10.24
C GLU A 25 5.34 6.58 -10.45
N LEU A 26 5.71 5.59 -9.61
CA LEU A 26 5.19 4.23 -9.71
C LEU A 26 3.68 4.18 -9.41
N THR A 27 3.22 4.86 -8.38
CA THR A 27 1.80 4.88 -8.04
C THR A 27 0.96 5.53 -9.13
N GLY A 28 1.50 6.53 -9.83
CA GLY A 28 0.83 7.15 -10.96
C GLY A 28 0.61 6.19 -12.14
N VAL A 29 1.46 5.17 -12.29
CA VAL A 29 1.40 4.21 -13.39
C VAL A 29 0.60 2.96 -13.04
N VAL A 30 0.74 2.46 -11.80
CA VAL A 30 0.26 1.13 -11.42
C VAL A 30 -0.96 1.15 -10.50
N THR A 31 -1.50 2.33 -10.19
CA THR A 31 -2.64 2.46 -9.29
C THR A 31 -3.94 2.40 -10.05
N ARG A 32 -4.88 1.61 -9.55
CA ARG A 32 -6.23 1.50 -10.09
C ARG A 32 -7.24 1.30 -8.96
N PRO A 33 -8.52 1.67 -9.17
CA PRO A 33 -9.54 1.43 -8.16
C PRO A 33 -9.92 -0.05 -8.09
N MET A 34 -10.19 -0.52 -6.87
CA MET A 34 -10.72 -1.86 -6.60
C MET A 34 -11.75 -1.75 -5.48
N ARG A 35 -12.60 -2.77 -5.36
CA ARG A 35 -13.53 -2.88 -4.23
C ARG A 35 -13.05 -3.97 -3.30
N ILE A 36 -12.68 -3.59 -2.09
CA ILE A 36 -12.19 -4.51 -1.07
C ILE A 36 -13.02 -4.32 0.20
N GLY A 37 -13.67 -5.38 0.67
CA GLY A 37 -14.46 -5.35 1.90
C GLY A 37 -15.61 -4.34 1.87
N GLY A 38 -16.17 -4.05 0.69
CA GLY A 38 -17.24 -3.08 0.52
C GLY A 38 -16.78 -1.64 0.31
N PHE A 39 -15.47 -1.39 0.26
CA PHE A 39 -14.91 -0.05 0.04
C PHE A 39 -14.29 0.05 -1.34
N ASP A 40 -14.57 1.14 -2.04
CA ASP A 40 -13.87 1.47 -3.28
C ASP A 40 -12.61 2.23 -2.92
N VAL A 41 -11.45 1.63 -3.18
CA VAL A 41 -10.16 2.16 -2.77
C VAL A 41 -9.16 2.12 -3.92
N LEU A 42 -8.11 2.93 -3.81
CA LEU A 42 -7.01 2.91 -4.75
C LEU A 42 -6.02 1.83 -4.35
N VAL A 43 -5.59 1.03 -5.32
CA VAL A 43 -4.71 -0.11 -5.10
C VAL A 43 -3.56 -0.07 -6.10
N ALA A 44 -2.34 -0.15 -5.59
CA ALA A 44 -1.13 -0.15 -6.41
C ALA A 44 -0.48 -1.53 -6.41
N ASN A 45 -0.07 -1.99 -7.60
CA ASN A 45 0.72 -3.22 -7.74
C ASN A 45 2.20 -2.85 -7.59
N LEU A 46 2.77 -3.13 -6.42
CA LEU A 46 4.14 -2.75 -6.09
C LEU A 46 4.86 -3.87 -5.35
N PRO A 47 6.19 -3.97 -5.46
CA PRO A 47 6.99 -4.88 -4.63
C PRO A 47 6.73 -4.62 -3.14
N TYR A 48 6.77 -5.69 -2.33
CA TYR A 48 6.47 -5.60 -0.90
C TYR A 48 7.32 -4.56 -0.17
N THR A 49 8.52 -4.26 -0.64
CA THR A 49 9.42 -3.27 -0.03
C THR A 49 8.91 -1.83 -0.12
N LEU A 50 7.98 -1.55 -1.03
CA LEU A 50 7.42 -0.21 -1.24
C LEU A 50 5.99 -0.06 -0.72
N THR A 51 5.37 -1.15 -0.25
CA THR A 51 3.93 -1.15 0.07
C THR A 51 3.55 -0.29 1.27
N SER A 52 4.43 -0.17 2.26
CA SER A 52 4.13 0.62 3.45
C SER A 52 3.96 2.11 3.11
N ASP A 53 4.97 2.70 2.46
CA ASP A 53 4.94 4.13 2.13
C ASP A 53 3.90 4.46 1.07
N ALA A 54 3.79 3.62 0.04
CA ALA A 54 2.79 3.82 -1.01
C ALA A 54 1.37 3.66 -0.46
N GLY A 55 1.14 2.67 0.40
CA GLY A 55 -0.16 2.45 1.02
C GLY A 55 -0.59 3.61 1.90
N HIS A 56 0.32 4.18 2.68
CA HIS A 56 0.03 5.37 3.49
C HIS A 56 -0.37 6.55 2.61
N LYS A 57 0.34 6.77 1.52
CA LYS A 57 0.03 7.85 0.59
C LYS A 57 -1.36 7.67 -0.04
N LEU A 58 -1.67 6.45 -0.46
CA LEU A 58 -2.98 6.14 -1.05
C LEU A 58 -4.12 6.22 -0.03
N ALA A 59 -3.82 6.10 1.25
CA ALA A 59 -4.81 6.20 2.33
C ALA A 59 -5.22 7.63 2.64
N GLU A 60 -4.42 8.63 2.27
CA GLU A 60 -4.70 10.03 2.60
C GLU A 60 -6.06 10.47 2.07
N GLY A 61 -6.94 10.94 2.96
CA GLY A 61 -8.28 11.40 2.61
C GLY A 61 -9.26 10.31 2.17
N ARG A 62 -8.93 9.02 2.37
CA ARG A 62 -9.76 7.89 1.98
C ARG A 62 -9.97 6.94 3.15
N ALA A 63 -10.88 5.98 2.99
CA ALA A 63 -11.10 4.94 4.00
C ALA A 63 -9.81 4.17 4.29
N PHE A 64 -9.10 3.77 3.23
CA PHE A 64 -7.77 3.17 3.31
C PHE A 64 -7.15 3.14 1.92
N GLY A 65 -5.87 2.81 1.87
CA GLY A 65 -5.16 2.52 0.63
C GLY A 65 -4.63 1.11 0.67
N ALA A 66 -4.35 0.53 -0.48
CA ALA A 66 -3.86 -0.83 -0.56
C ALA A 66 -2.77 -0.98 -1.62
N CYS A 67 -1.90 -1.93 -1.39
CA CYS A 67 -0.94 -2.40 -2.38
C CYS A 67 -1.03 -3.91 -2.47
N TYR A 68 -0.64 -4.48 -3.60
CA TYR A 68 -0.54 -5.92 -3.70
C TYR A 68 0.68 -6.33 -4.50
N TRP A 69 1.10 -7.58 -4.28
CA TRP A 69 2.10 -8.26 -5.10
C TRP A 69 1.71 -9.72 -5.23
N ASP A 70 2.14 -10.33 -6.31
CA ASP A 70 1.82 -11.72 -6.58
C ASP A 70 2.96 -12.65 -6.17
N THR A 71 2.59 -13.80 -5.59
CA THR A 71 3.50 -14.89 -5.25
C THR A 71 3.03 -16.15 -5.97
N PRO A 72 3.84 -17.22 -6.00
CA PRO A 72 3.36 -18.49 -6.57
C PRO A 72 2.09 -19.04 -5.90
N ASN A 73 1.82 -18.63 -4.67
CA ASN A 73 0.72 -19.15 -3.86
C ASN A 73 -0.52 -18.25 -3.82
N GLY A 74 -0.49 -17.12 -4.51
CA GLY A 74 -1.61 -16.20 -4.53
C GLY A 74 -1.19 -14.73 -4.49
N ARG A 75 -2.18 -13.87 -4.33
CA ARG A 75 -1.97 -12.42 -4.27
C ARG A 75 -2.00 -11.94 -2.83
N VAL A 76 -0.96 -11.21 -2.43
CA VAL A 76 -0.84 -10.64 -1.09
C VAL A 76 -1.26 -9.17 -1.15
N PHE A 77 -2.20 -8.79 -0.29
CA PHE A 77 -2.64 -7.41 -0.14
C PHE A 77 -2.10 -6.82 1.16
N SER A 78 -1.60 -5.60 1.07
CA SER A 78 -1.16 -4.81 2.21
C SER A 78 -2.08 -3.59 2.30
N LEU A 79 -2.73 -3.42 3.44
CA LEU A 79 -3.69 -2.34 3.68
C LEU A 79 -3.11 -1.33 4.65
N ARG A 80 -3.32 -0.06 4.35
CA ARG A 80 -2.89 1.04 5.23
C ARG A 80 -4.03 2.05 5.38
N SER A 81 -4.20 2.56 6.59
CA SER A 81 -5.17 3.63 6.85
C SER A 81 -4.57 4.68 7.77
N THR A 82 -5.21 5.85 7.79
CA THR A 82 -4.93 6.89 8.77
C THR A 82 -5.84 6.70 9.97
N ASN A 83 -5.59 7.43 11.05
CA ASN A 83 -6.45 7.37 12.25
C ASN A 83 -7.89 7.83 11.98
N GLU A 84 -8.07 8.60 10.91
CA GLU A 84 -9.39 9.09 10.48
C GLU A 84 -10.08 8.12 9.51
N GLY A 85 -9.36 7.11 9.03
CA GLY A 85 -9.87 6.12 8.10
C GLY A 85 -10.40 4.88 8.78
N ALA A 86 -10.56 3.82 7.99
CA ALA A 86 -11.10 2.55 8.45
C ALA A 86 -10.09 1.76 9.29
N ASP A 87 -10.60 0.85 10.10
CA ASP A 87 -9.79 -0.17 10.77
C ASP A 87 -9.51 -1.30 9.78
N VAL A 88 -8.32 -1.28 9.18
CA VAL A 88 -7.97 -2.25 8.14
C VAL A 88 -7.76 -3.67 8.68
N SER A 89 -7.58 -3.83 10.00
CA SER A 89 -7.51 -5.17 10.58
C SER A 89 -8.84 -5.91 10.47
N GLU A 90 -9.96 -5.21 10.61
CA GLU A 90 -11.29 -5.80 10.44
C GLU A 90 -11.55 -6.20 8.98
N ILE A 91 -11.05 -5.42 8.03
CA ILE A 91 -11.15 -5.76 6.61
C ILE A 91 -10.30 -6.99 6.28
N ALA A 92 -9.05 -7.01 6.74
CA ALA A 92 -8.15 -8.14 6.51
C ALA A 92 -8.70 -9.46 7.09
N LYS A 93 -9.34 -9.42 8.25
CA LYS A 93 -9.96 -10.59 8.87
C LYS A 93 -11.03 -11.23 8.00
N GLN A 94 -11.75 -10.47 7.19
CA GLN A 94 -12.76 -11.01 6.28
C GLN A 94 -12.15 -11.96 5.26
N PHE A 95 -10.87 -11.84 4.98
CA PHE A 95 -10.14 -12.64 3.99
C PHE A 95 -9.10 -13.56 4.63
N GLY A 96 -9.22 -13.80 5.94
CA GLY A 96 -8.33 -14.71 6.65
C GLY A 96 -6.99 -14.12 7.08
N GLY A 97 -6.83 -12.81 6.97
CA GLY A 97 -5.63 -12.10 7.39
C GLY A 97 -5.76 -11.41 8.72
N GLY A 98 -4.98 -10.38 8.94
CA GLY A 98 -4.99 -9.60 10.18
C GLY A 98 -3.88 -8.58 10.22
N GLY A 99 -3.70 -7.99 11.39
CA GLY A 99 -2.67 -6.98 11.65
C GLY A 99 -3.14 -5.96 12.67
N HIS A 100 -2.78 -4.72 12.43
CA HIS A 100 -3.12 -3.59 13.28
C HIS A 100 -4.16 -2.68 12.59
N ARG A 101 -4.78 -1.80 13.38
CA ARG A 101 -5.80 -0.89 12.89
C ARG A 101 -5.41 -0.16 11.60
N ASN A 102 -4.19 0.33 11.52
CA ASN A 102 -3.71 1.16 10.40
C ASN A 102 -2.77 0.41 9.44
N ALA A 103 -2.49 -0.85 9.71
CA ALA A 103 -1.56 -1.66 8.90
C ALA A 103 -1.90 -3.14 9.04
N SER A 104 -2.48 -3.71 8.01
CA SER A 104 -2.91 -5.11 7.99
C SER A 104 -2.68 -5.71 6.62
N GLY A 105 -2.85 -7.00 6.50
CA GLY A 105 -2.71 -7.66 5.22
C GLY A 105 -3.39 -9.01 5.19
N PHE A 106 -3.56 -9.52 3.98
CA PHE A 106 -4.14 -10.84 3.75
C PHE A 106 -3.65 -11.39 2.41
N ARG A 107 -3.82 -12.68 2.23
CA ARG A 107 -3.50 -13.37 0.97
C ARG A 107 -4.74 -14.09 0.48
N VAL A 108 -5.01 -13.98 -0.82
CA VAL A 108 -6.12 -14.68 -1.48
C VAL A 108 -5.59 -15.38 -2.73
N THR A 109 -6.36 -16.33 -3.23
CA THR A 109 -6.04 -16.95 -4.53
C THR A 109 -6.21 -15.93 -5.65
N PHE A 110 -5.60 -16.18 -6.80
CA PHE A 110 -5.76 -15.29 -7.95
C PHE A 110 -7.23 -15.23 -8.41
N GLU A 111 -7.95 -16.32 -8.27
CA GLU A 111 -9.38 -16.39 -8.59
C GLU A 111 -10.18 -15.48 -7.63
N GLN A 112 -9.92 -15.56 -6.32
CA GLN A 112 -10.58 -14.70 -5.35
C GLN A 112 -10.27 -13.22 -5.59
N ALA A 113 -9.04 -12.92 -6.00
CA ALA A 113 -8.62 -11.53 -6.26
C ALA A 113 -9.39 -10.89 -7.42
N THR A 114 -9.88 -11.66 -8.39
CA THR A 114 -10.66 -11.11 -9.50
C THR A 114 -11.97 -10.47 -9.04
N ALA A 115 -12.51 -10.93 -7.91
CA ALA A 115 -13.73 -10.35 -7.34
C ALA A 115 -13.55 -8.91 -6.84
N PHE A 116 -12.32 -8.46 -6.62
CA PHE A 116 -12.03 -7.09 -6.17
C PHE A 116 -12.00 -6.09 -7.33
N GLU A 117 -11.85 -6.55 -8.55
CA GLU A 117 -11.73 -5.67 -9.70
C GLU A 117 -13.08 -5.01 -10.01
N LEU A 118 -13.03 -3.69 -10.22
CA LEU A 118 -14.20 -2.94 -10.65
C LEU A 118 -14.31 -3.04 -12.18
N GLU A 119 -15.56 -3.17 -12.67
CA GLU A 119 -15.80 -3.16 -14.11
C GLU A 119 -15.40 -1.80 -14.68
N GLN A 120 -14.65 -1.84 -15.76
CA GLN A 120 -14.31 -0.65 -16.52
C GLN A 120 -15.50 -0.29 -17.42
N PRO A 121 -15.90 1.00 -17.45
CA PRO A 121 -16.95 1.42 -18.37
C PRO A 121 -16.53 1.32 -19.83
#